data_f705bce46aba2ca1cfbf60afa3af6767
#
_entry.id   f705bce46aba2ca1cfbf60afa3af6767
#
_cell.length_a   1.000
_cell.length_b   1.000
_cell.length_c   1.000
_cell.angle_alpha   90.00
_cell.angle_beta   90.00
_cell.angle_gamma   90.00
#
_symmetry.space_group_name_H-M   'P 1'
#
loop_
_entity.id
_entity.type
_entity.pdbx_description
1 polymer ?
#
loop_
_entity_poly.entity_id
_entity_poly.type
_entity_poly.pdbx_seq_one_letter_code
_entity_poly.pdbx_strand_id
1 'polypeptide(L)'
;FSGKKFVNPDLARKVRQAAETLGYSVDRVASQLRSGRARVIAIIVPDLEDVFLGQLVSRLEACAQEAGYEVIVSSSRNDEAVQASRMRAVLGWRPAGIIVVPCLNTVAPDLLGEIGDVPIVGVDRIHPSTVDFDTVTIDNYRSGLQAVDYLAQQGAADVLLAIARRDLHNIQERVRGAQDAAAAKGNIVLDVVAI
;
A
#
# COMPACT_ATOMS: atom_id res chain seq x y z
N PHE A 1 29.66 3.77 -4.38
CA PHE A 1 29.91 5.01 -5.14
C PHE A 1 28.77 5.98 -4.84
N SER A 2 28.94 6.88 -3.87
CA SER A 2 27.98 7.95 -3.64
C SER A 2 28.22 9.01 -4.72
N GLY A 3 27.25 9.29 -5.59
CA GLY A 3 27.34 10.23 -6.71
C GLY A 3 27.55 11.71 -6.37
N LYS A 4 28.23 12.00 -5.26
CA LYS A 4 28.44 13.36 -4.72
C LYS A 4 29.86 13.95 -4.92
N LYS A 5 30.77 13.22 -5.59
CA LYS A 5 32.07 13.79 -6.02
C LYS A 5 32.30 13.51 -7.49
N PHE A 6 32.75 14.53 -8.22
CA PHE A 6 33.15 14.42 -9.59
C PHE A 6 34.29 13.37 -9.69
N VAL A 7 33.99 12.18 -10.16
CA VAL A 7 34.96 11.12 -10.38
C VAL A 7 35.24 11.09 -11.88
N ASN A 8 36.52 11.04 -12.25
CA ASN A 8 36.93 10.91 -13.64
C ASN A 8 36.22 9.70 -14.28
N PRO A 9 35.51 9.87 -15.41
CA PRO A 9 34.71 8.80 -16.04
C PRO A 9 35.53 7.54 -16.37
N ASP A 10 36.79 7.70 -16.78
CA ASP A 10 37.68 6.59 -17.12
C ASP A 10 38.09 5.80 -15.86
N LEU A 11 38.31 6.48 -14.75
CA LEU A 11 38.61 5.84 -13.47
C LEU A 11 37.38 5.08 -12.96
N ALA A 12 36.20 5.66 -13.08
CA ALA A 12 34.94 5.01 -12.71
C ALA A 12 34.70 3.73 -13.52
N ARG A 13 35.00 3.75 -14.83
CA ARG A 13 34.92 2.59 -15.71
C ARG A 13 35.89 1.47 -15.30
N LYS A 14 37.16 1.81 -15.07
CA LYS A 14 38.17 0.82 -14.64
C LYS A 14 37.82 0.16 -13.31
N VAL A 15 37.30 0.95 -12.35
CA VAL A 15 36.89 0.41 -11.03
C VAL A 15 35.68 -0.52 -11.16
N ARG A 16 34.67 -0.18 -12.00
CA ARG A 16 33.53 -1.08 -12.27
C ARG A 16 33.99 -2.38 -12.90
N GLN A 17 34.85 -2.32 -13.91
CA GLN A 17 35.37 -3.49 -14.60
C GLN A 17 36.17 -4.40 -13.68
N ALA A 18 36.99 -3.83 -12.80
CA ALA A 18 37.70 -4.58 -11.78
C ALA A 18 36.76 -5.23 -10.76
N ALA A 19 35.71 -4.50 -10.31
CA ALA A 19 34.69 -5.02 -9.41
C ALA A 19 33.94 -6.21 -10.03
N GLU A 20 33.55 -6.12 -11.30
CA GLU A 20 32.89 -7.20 -12.04
C GLU A 20 33.82 -8.44 -12.17
N THR A 21 35.09 -8.21 -12.53
CA THR A 21 36.08 -9.30 -12.68
C THR A 21 36.37 -10.02 -11.37
N LEU A 22 36.32 -9.30 -10.23
CA LEU A 22 36.55 -9.84 -8.89
C LEU A 22 35.29 -10.39 -8.22
N GLY A 23 34.15 -10.35 -8.89
CA GLY A 23 32.85 -10.71 -8.27
C GLY A 23 32.48 -9.84 -7.10
N TYR A 24 33.03 -8.60 -7.01
CA TYR A 24 32.76 -7.68 -5.94
C TYR A 24 31.37 -7.08 -6.10
N SER A 25 30.44 -7.49 -5.25
CA SER A 25 29.16 -6.79 -5.06
C SER A 25 29.33 -5.77 -3.94
N VAL A 26 28.80 -4.55 -4.17
CA VAL A 26 28.77 -3.54 -3.12
C VAL A 26 27.97 -4.12 -1.94
N ASP A 27 28.63 -4.26 -0.79
CA ASP A 27 27.92 -4.62 0.45
C ASP A 27 26.91 -3.51 0.78
N ARG A 28 25.65 -3.79 0.46
CA ARG A 28 24.54 -2.86 0.67
C ARG A 28 24.34 -2.59 2.16
N VAL A 29 24.63 -3.56 3.03
CA VAL A 29 24.54 -3.42 4.48
C VAL A 29 25.57 -2.41 4.99
N ALA A 30 26.82 -2.49 4.54
CA ALA A 30 27.87 -1.53 4.89
C ALA A 30 27.61 -0.11 4.34
N SER A 31 26.94 0.00 3.18
CA SER A 31 26.52 1.28 2.62
C SER A 31 25.36 1.89 3.40
N GLN A 32 24.44 1.07 3.90
CA GLN A 32 23.30 1.44 4.73
C GLN A 32 23.74 1.96 6.11
N LEU A 33 24.72 1.33 6.73
CA LEU A 33 25.31 1.78 8.01
C LEU A 33 25.88 3.22 7.92
N ARG A 34 26.31 3.63 6.74
CA ARG A 34 26.83 5.01 6.50
C ARG A 34 25.75 6.04 6.26
N SER A 35 24.60 5.67 5.72
CA SER A 35 23.50 6.59 5.40
C SER A 35 22.41 6.67 6.49
N GLY A 36 22.47 5.80 7.49
CA GLY A 36 21.53 5.74 8.62
C GLY A 36 20.18 5.10 8.30
N ARG A 37 19.78 5.03 7.02
CA ARG A 37 18.57 4.34 6.53
C ARG A 37 18.87 3.53 5.30
N ALA A 38 18.27 2.36 5.18
CA ALA A 38 18.29 1.57 3.95
C ALA A 38 17.49 2.28 2.86
N ARG A 39 17.93 2.16 1.58
CA ARG A 39 17.08 2.52 0.45
C ARG A 39 16.09 1.39 0.17
N VAL A 40 15.27 1.11 1.16
CA VAL A 40 14.27 0.05 1.14
C VAL A 40 12.94 0.65 1.58
N ILE A 41 11.88 0.36 0.85
CA ILE A 41 10.49 0.62 1.23
C ILE A 41 9.85 -0.72 1.59
N ALA A 42 9.21 -0.80 2.75
CA ALA A 42 8.41 -1.96 3.12
C ALA A 42 6.97 -1.76 2.66
N ILE A 43 6.38 -2.76 2.01
CA ILE A 43 4.98 -2.78 1.62
C ILE A 43 4.30 -3.94 2.32
N ILE A 44 3.27 -3.64 3.13
CA ILE A 44 2.52 -4.66 3.87
C ILE A 44 1.08 -4.63 3.38
N VAL A 45 0.60 -5.76 2.89
CA VAL A 45 -0.76 -5.91 2.34
C VAL A 45 -1.50 -7.05 3.02
N PRO A 46 -2.83 -7.03 3.03
CA PRO A 46 -3.63 -8.12 3.60
C PRO A 46 -3.46 -9.44 2.87
N ASP A 47 -3.42 -9.38 1.54
CA ASP A 47 -3.39 -10.57 0.69
C ASP A 47 -2.67 -10.26 -0.62
N LEU A 48 -1.85 -11.18 -1.10
CA LEU A 48 -1.15 -11.08 -2.38
C LEU A 48 -1.88 -11.82 -3.51
N GLU A 49 -2.87 -12.65 -3.18
CA GLU A 49 -3.72 -13.35 -4.15
C GLU A 49 -4.85 -12.43 -4.66
N ASP A 50 -5.16 -11.37 -3.92
CA ASP A 50 -6.08 -10.33 -4.38
C ASP A 50 -5.47 -9.57 -5.58
N VAL A 51 -6.17 -9.64 -6.72
CA VAL A 51 -5.71 -9.08 -8.00
C VAL A 51 -5.47 -7.57 -7.90
N PHE A 52 -6.32 -6.83 -7.18
CA PHE A 52 -6.17 -5.39 -6.98
C PHE A 52 -4.91 -5.09 -6.15
N LEU A 53 -4.71 -5.81 -5.04
CA LEU A 53 -3.54 -5.62 -4.19
C LEU A 53 -2.25 -6.04 -4.88
N GLY A 54 -2.28 -7.12 -5.66
CA GLY A 54 -1.14 -7.55 -6.48
C GLY A 54 -0.73 -6.49 -7.51
N GLN A 55 -1.71 -5.89 -8.20
CA GLN A 55 -1.46 -4.79 -9.14
C GLN A 55 -0.94 -3.53 -8.45
N LEU A 56 -1.51 -3.18 -7.28
CA LEU A 56 -1.05 -2.06 -6.47
C LEU A 56 0.42 -2.23 -6.08
N VAL A 57 0.78 -3.40 -5.54
CA VAL A 57 2.17 -3.72 -5.16
C VAL A 57 3.10 -3.59 -6.36
N SER A 58 2.74 -4.16 -7.51
CA SER A 58 3.55 -4.09 -8.72
C SER A 58 3.79 -2.63 -9.19
N ARG A 59 2.79 -1.76 -9.08
CA ARG A 59 2.93 -0.35 -9.42
C ARG A 59 3.80 0.42 -8.42
N LEU A 60 3.61 0.14 -7.12
CA LEU A 60 4.44 0.74 -6.07
C LEU A 60 5.90 0.32 -6.19
N GLU A 61 6.17 -0.95 -6.53
CA GLU A 61 7.52 -1.45 -6.78
C GLU A 61 8.19 -0.71 -7.95
N ALA A 62 7.49 -0.57 -9.08
CA ALA A 62 8.03 0.14 -10.25
C ALA A 62 8.38 1.60 -9.90
N CYS A 63 7.48 2.33 -9.22
CA CYS A 63 7.75 3.70 -8.78
C CYS A 63 8.92 3.78 -7.77
N ALA A 64 9.02 2.82 -6.84
CA ALA A 64 10.11 2.76 -5.89
C ALA A 64 11.47 2.53 -6.59
N GLN A 65 11.52 1.62 -7.57
CA GLN A 65 12.73 1.34 -8.36
C GLN A 65 13.18 2.56 -9.17
N GLU A 66 12.26 3.28 -9.81
CA GLU A 66 12.57 4.53 -10.52
C GLU A 66 13.16 5.59 -9.58
N ALA A 67 12.71 5.63 -8.32
CA ALA A 67 13.26 6.50 -7.28
C ALA A 67 14.55 5.96 -6.61
N GLY A 68 15.03 4.79 -7.03
CA GLY A 68 16.25 4.15 -6.52
C GLY A 68 16.08 3.45 -5.18
N TYR A 69 14.87 2.97 -4.87
CA TYR A 69 14.57 2.15 -3.71
C TYR A 69 14.33 0.69 -4.10
N GLU A 70 14.76 -0.22 -3.24
CA GLU A 70 14.33 -1.62 -3.26
C GLU A 70 13.02 -1.76 -2.47
N VAL A 71 12.27 -2.83 -2.73
CA VAL A 71 11.00 -3.07 -2.06
C VAL A 71 11.02 -4.41 -1.33
N ILE A 72 10.53 -4.42 -0.08
CA ILE A 72 10.22 -5.64 0.66
C ILE A 72 8.70 -5.73 0.77
N VAL A 73 8.12 -6.78 0.23
CA VAL A 73 6.68 -7.04 0.30
C VAL A 73 6.38 -8.13 1.33
N SER A 74 5.35 -7.93 2.13
CA SER A 74 4.88 -8.89 3.11
C SER A 74 3.35 -8.96 3.18
N SER A 75 2.80 -10.17 3.26
CA SER A 75 1.36 -10.39 3.45
C SER A 75 1.03 -10.59 4.93
N SER A 76 -0.02 -9.92 5.40
CA SER A 76 -0.58 -10.14 6.75
C SER A 76 -1.61 -11.26 6.79
N ARG A 77 -2.01 -11.82 5.63
CA ARG A 77 -3.05 -12.87 5.51
C ARG A 77 -4.37 -12.48 6.17
N ASN A 78 -4.74 -11.19 6.09
CA ASN A 78 -5.92 -10.62 6.74
C ASN A 78 -5.97 -10.84 8.27
N ASP A 79 -4.82 -10.99 8.95
CA ASP A 79 -4.69 -11.23 10.39
C ASP A 79 -3.91 -10.07 11.03
N GLU A 80 -4.47 -9.45 12.09
CA GLU A 80 -3.84 -8.31 12.78
C GLU A 80 -2.56 -8.69 13.52
N ALA A 81 -2.51 -9.86 14.13
CA ALA A 81 -1.31 -10.31 14.84
C ALA A 81 -0.17 -10.59 13.86
N VAL A 82 -0.51 -11.17 12.70
CA VAL A 82 0.44 -11.36 11.61
C VAL A 82 0.87 -10.01 11.03
N GLN A 83 -0.05 -9.05 10.82
CA GLN A 83 0.29 -7.69 10.39
C GLN A 83 1.31 -7.05 11.33
N ALA A 84 1.03 -7.05 12.64
CA ALA A 84 1.93 -6.49 13.65
C ALA A 84 3.30 -7.17 13.64
N SER A 85 3.32 -8.50 13.56
CA SER A 85 4.57 -9.28 13.45
C SER A 85 5.38 -8.92 12.21
N ARG A 86 4.72 -8.76 11.05
CA ARG A 86 5.38 -8.37 9.79
C ARG A 86 5.91 -6.93 9.84
N MET A 87 5.15 -6.02 10.41
CA MET A 87 5.59 -4.63 10.60
C MET A 87 6.83 -4.57 11.51
N ARG A 88 6.85 -5.29 12.62
CA ARG A 88 8.05 -5.40 13.49
C ARG A 88 9.25 -6.00 12.74
N ALA A 89 9.04 -7.06 11.98
CA ALA A 89 10.10 -7.72 11.24
C ALA A 89 10.76 -6.79 10.21
N VAL A 90 9.98 -5.97 9.50
CA VAL A 90 10.55 -5.04 8.50
C VAL A 90 11.32 -3.88 9.13
N LEU A 91 11.05 -3.50 10.38
CA LEU A 91 11.82 -2.48 11.10
C LEU A 91 13.29 -2.90 11.27
N GLY A 92 13.57 -4.18 11.38
CA GLY A 92 14.95 -4.72 11.42
C GLY A 92 15.80 -4.36 10.19
N TRP A 93 15.16 -4.08 9.06
CA TRP A 93 15.81 -3.65 7.83
C TRP A 93 16.04 -2.14 7.78
N ARG A 94 15.60 -1.38 8.78
CA ARG A 94 15.66 0.09 8.85
C ARG A 94 15.13 0.75 7.57
N PRO A 95 13.89 0.48 7.17
CA PRO A 95 13.35 0.96 5.90
C PRO A 95 13.31 2.50 5.88
N ALA A 96 13.35 3.07 4.68
CA ALA A 96 13.14 4.50 4.46
C ALA A 96 11.69 4.92 4.75
N GLY A 97 10.75 3.98 4.57
CA GLY A 97 9.33 4.16 4.88
C GLY A 97 8.56 2.85 4.78
N ILE A 98 7.34 2.86 5.28
CA ILE A 98 6.39 1.74 5.25
C ILE A 98 5.13 2.17 4.53
N ILE A 99 4.70 1.39 3.56
CA ILE A 99 3.36 1.49 2.95
C ILE A 99 2.54 0.33 3.49
N VAL A 100 1.38 0.60 4.05
CA VAL A 100 0.52 -0.44 4.62
C VAL A 100 -0.90 -0.33 4.07
N VAL A 101 -1.43 -1.44 3.57
CA VAL A 101 -2.86 -1.67 3.43
C VAL A 101 -3.27 -2.48 4.65
N PRO A 102 -3.93 -1.90 5.65
CA PRO A 102 -4.25 -2.63 6.87
C PRO A 102 -5.28 -3.74 6.63
N CYS A 103 -5.20 -4.80 7.42
CA CYS A 103 -6.20 -5.88 7.38
C CYS A 103 -7.57 -5.44 7.92
N LEU A 104 -7.59 -4.42 8.78
CA LEU A 104 -8.78 -3.69 9.23
C LEU A 104 -8.72 -2.22 8.78
N ASN A 105 -9.32 -1.32 9.55
CA ASN A 105 -9.44 0.10 9.20
C ASN A 105 -8.32 0.97 9.76
N THR A 106 -7.39 0.39 10.50
CA THR A 106 -6.32 1.11 11.21
C THR A 106 -5.10 0.23 11.44
N VAL A 107 -4.03 0.85 11.94
CA VAL A 107 -2.85 0.17 12.50
C VAL A 107 -2.88 0.36 14.01
N ALA A 108 -2.59 -0.69 14.77
CA ALA A 108 -2.63 -0.65 16.22
C ALA A 108 -1.72 0.45 16.80
N PRO A 109 -2.19 1.27 17.77
CA PRO A 109 -1.45 2.42 18.29
C PRO A 109 -0.12 2.05 18.96
N ASP A 110 -0.05 0.92 19.65
CA ASP A 110 1.18 0.39 20.25
C ASP A 110 2.25 0.11 19.19
N LEU A 111 1.84 -0.44 18.06
CA LEU A 111 2.72 -0.71 16.93
C LEU A 111 3.24 0.60 16.29
N LEU A 112 2.41 1.63 16.22
CA LEU A 112 2.84 2.96 15.74
C LEU A 112 3.93 3.55 16.65
N GLY A 113 3.82 3.35 17.97
CA GLY A 113 4.85 3.73 18.92
C GLY A 113 6.19 3.00 18.70
N GLU A 114 6.16 1.73 18.31
CA GLU A 114 7.35 0.94 17.98
C GLU A 114 7.99 1.36 16.64
N ILE A 115 7.20 1.81 15.66
CA ILE A 115 7.68 2.29 14.35
C ILE A 115 8.51 3.58 14.51
N GLY A 116 8.15 4.42 15.50
CA GLY A 116 8.86 5.65 15.79
C GLY A 116 8.92 6.62 14.60
N ASP A 117 10.11 7.11 14.26
CA ASP A 117 10.31 8.10 13.19
C ASP A 117 10.32 7.53 11.75
N VAL A 118 9.99 6.27 11.54
CA VAL A 118 9.91 5.70 10.19
C VAL A 118 8.62 6.21 9.54
N PRO A 119 8.70 6.92 8.40
CA PRO A 119 7.50 7.38 7.69
C PRO A 119 6.58 6.22 7.32
N ILE A 120 5.28 6.41 7.55
CA ILE A 120 4.24 5.43 7.21
C ILE A 120 3.18 6.08 6.34
N VAL A 121 2.67 5.33 5.37
CA VAL A 121 1.53 5.73 4.54
C VAL A 121 0.52 4.60 4.53
N GLY A 122 -0.72 4.90 4.93
CA GLY A 122 -1.84 3.97 4.87
C GLY A 122 -2.54 4.05 3.51
N VAL A 123 -2.91 2.90 2.95
CA VAL A 123 -3.55 2.85 1.62
C VAL A 123 -4.84 2.03 1.68
N ASP A 124 -5.85 2.47 0.92
CA ASP A 124 -7.15 1.82 0.66
C ASP A 124 -8.02 1.62 1.92
N ARG A 125 -7.74 0.59 2.73
CA ARG A 125 -8.60 0.16 3.86
C ARG A 125 -8.46 1.01 5.13
N ILE A 126 -7.98 2.23 5.02
CA ILE A 126 -7.74 3.09 6.18
C ILE A 126 -8.90 4.06 6.39
N HIS A 127 -9.26 4.29 7.65
CA HIS A 127 -10.17 5.37 8.01
C HIS A 127 -9.34 6.61 8.36
N PRO A 128 -9.36 7.69 7.55
CA PRO A 128 -8.43 8.82 7.71
C PRO A 128 -8.47 9.50 9.08
N SER A 129 -9.65 9.50 9.74
CA SER A 129 -9.82 10.13 11.05
C SER A 129 -9.33 9.28 12.24
N THR A 130 -8.89 8.03 11.99
CA THR A 130 -8.45 7.11 13.06
C THR A 130 -6.93 6.97 13.15
N VAL A 131 -6.20 7.67 12.28
CA VAL A 131 -4.74 7.58 12.20
C VAL A 131 -4.11 8.96 12.13
N ASP A 132 -2.89 9.07 12.64
CA ASP A 132 -2.08 10.30 12.65
C ASP A 132 -0.88 10.18 11.70
N PHE A 133 -1.14 9.63 10.50
CA PHE A 133 -0.17 9.52 9.42
C PHE A 133 -0.84 9.68 8.05
N ASP A 134 -0.06 9.90 7.02
CA ASP A 134 -0.56 10.13 5.67
C ASP A 134 -1.35 8.94 5.13
N THR A 135 -2.46 9.22 4.44
CA THR A 135 -3.33 8.21 3.86
C THR A 135 -3.62 8.47 2.40
N VAL A 136 -3.74 7.39 1.62
CA VAL A 136 -4.14 7.43 0.21
C VAL A 136 -5.33 6.50 0.02
N THR A 137 -6.49 7.07 -0.24
CA THR A 137 -7.75 6.34 -0.48
C THR A 137 -8.45 6.89 -1.70
N ILE A 138 -9.36 6.10 -2.28
CA ILE A 138 -10.30 6.61 -3.27
C ILE A 138 -11.57 7.12 -2.58
N ASP A 139 -12.34 7.95 -3.27
CA ASP A 139 -13.69 8.33 -2.82
C ASP A 139 -14.64 7.14 -3.00
N ASN A 140 -14.68 6.26 -1.98
CA ASN A 140 -15.50 5.07 -1.99
C ASN A 140 -17.01 5.37 -1.98
N TYR A 141 -17.41 6.42 -1.29
CA TYR A 141 -18.80 6.86 -1.32
C TYR A 141 -19.23 7.23 -2.74
N ARG A 142 -18.46 8.08 -3.39
CA ARG A 142 -18.71 8.48 -4.78
C ARG A 142 -18.66 7.32 -5.74
N SER A 143 -17.80 6.34 -5.51
CA SER A 143 -17.71 5.12 -6.34
C SER A 143 -18.99 4.30 -6.27
N GLY A 144 -19.57 4.13 -5.07
CA GLY A 144 -20.85 3.46 -4.88
C GLY A 144 -22.00 4.22 -5.55
N LEU A 145 -22.04 5.54 -5.37
CA LEU A 145 -23.03 6.40 -5.99
C LEU A 145 -22.99 6.30 -7.52
N GLN A 146 -21.81 6.44 -8.12
CA GLN A 146 -21.63 6.37 -9.57
C GLN A 146 -21.98 5.01 -10.16
N ALA A 147 -21.72 3.91 -9.43
CA ALA A 147 -22.07 2.58 -9.89
C ALA A 147 -23.59 2.40 -10.06
N VAL A 148 -24.36 2.80 -9.07
CA VAL A 148 -25.85 2.74 -9.14
C VAL A 148 -26.38 3.73 -10.18
N ASP A 149 -25.84 4.94 -10.24
CA ASP A 149 -26.21 5.91 -11.26
C ASP A 149 -26.02 5.39 -12.68
N TYR A 150 -24.88 4.75 -12.93
CA TYR A 150 -24.61 4.16 -14.23
C TYR A 150 -25.58 3.02 -14.56
N LEU A 151 -25.83 2.09 -13.64
CA LEU A 151 -26.74 0.99 -13.86
C LEU A 151 -28.19 1.48 -14.12
N ALA A 152 -28.62 2.48 -13.38
CA ALA A 152 -29.93 3.12 -13.61
C ALA A 152 -30.04 3.76 -15.01
N GLN A 153 -28.99 4.40 -15.50
CA GLN A 153 -28.92 4.95 -16.87
C GLN A 153 -29.00 3.85 -17.93
N GLN A 154 -28.55 2.62 -17.61
CA GLN A 154 -28.70 1.45 -18.48
C GLN A 154 -30.08 0.79 -18.36
N GLY A 155 -30.98 1.34 -17.54
CA GLY A 155 -32.35 0.83 -17.39
C GLY A 155 -32.51 -0.24 -16.30
N ALA A 156 -31.50 -0.47 -15.46
CA ALA A 156 -31.64 -1.40 -14.34
C ALA A 156 -32.64 -0.83 -13.30
N ALA A 157 -33.57 -1.68 -12.87
CA ALA A 157 -34.47 -1.41 -11.75
C ALA A 157 -34.08 -2.17 -10.49
N ASP A 158 -33.42 -3.32 -10.66
CA ASP A 158 -32.94 -4.18 -9.57
C ASP A 158 -31.40 -4.24 -9.63
N VAL A 159 -30.73 -3.94 -8.53
CA VAL A 159 -29.29 -3.93 -8.42
C VAL A 159 -28.87 -4.79 -7.23
N LEU A 160 -27.95 -5.72 -7.44
CA LEU A 160 -27.33 -6.51 -6.39
C LEU A 160 -25.88 -6.03 -6.17
N LEU A 161 -25.58 -5.57 -4.96
CA LEU A 161 -24.23 -5.23 -4.53
C LEU A 161 -23.65 -6.37 -3.68
N ALA A 162 -22.75 -7.14 -4.27
CA ALA A 162 -22.02 -8.18 -3.56
C ALA A 162 -20.75 -7.58 -2.91
N ILE A 163 -20.55 -7.83 -1.62
CA ILE A 163 -19.41 -7.33 -0.84
C ILE A 163 -18.71 -8.47 -0.11
N ALA A 164 -17.38 -8.40 -0.01
CA ALA A 164 -16.62 -9.44 0.70
C ALA A 164 -16.65 -9.27 2.22
N ARG A 165 -16.63 -8.01 2.73
CA ARG A 165 -16.56 -7.71 4.16
C ARG A 165 -17.37 -6.47 4.51
N ARG A 166 -18.18 -6.57 5.58
CA ARG A 166 -19.01 -5.45 6.07
C ARG A 166 -18.30 -4.51 7.04
N ASP A 167 -17.19 -4.95 7.62
CA ASP A 167 -16.45 -4.27 8.67
C ASP A 167 -15.40 -3.27 8.16
N LEU A 168 -15.10 -3.29 6.86
CA LEU A 168 -14.14 -2.38 6.26
C LEU A 168 -14.77 -1.02 5.91
N HIS A 169 -14.13 0.06 6.35
CA HIS A 169 -14.60 1.43 6.14
C HIS A 169 -14.81 1.76 4.65
N ASN A 170 -13.85 1.40 3.78
CA ASN A 170 -13.95 1.62 2.34
C ASN A 170 -15.17 0.91 1.71
N ILE A 171 -15.53 -0.27 2.21
CA ILE A 171 -16.72 -1.00 1.76
C ILE A 171 -17.99 -0.34 2.31
N GLN A 172 -18.01 0.07 3.58
CA GLN A 172 -19.16 0.77 4.18
C GLN A 172 -19.48 2.07 3.44
N GLU A 173 -18.48 2.88 3.11
CA GLU A 173 -18.66 4.10 2.33
C GLU A 173 -19.21 3.81 0.93
N ARG A 174 -18.72 2.77 0.27
CA ARG A 174 -19.21 2.35 -1.05
C ARG A 174 -20.66 1.90 -1.00
N VAL A 175 -21.03 1.11 0.02
CA VAL A 175 -22.42 0.68 0.26
C VAL A 175 -23.31 1.88 0.54
N ARG A 176 -22.88 2.81 1.39
CA ARG A 176 -23.64 4.04 1.71
C ARG A 176 -23.91 4.86 0.45
N GLY A 177 -22.90 5.11 -0.37
CA GLY A 177 -23.08 5.83 -1.64
C GLY A 177 -24.04 5.14 -2.60
N ALA A 178 -23.99 3.81 -2.69
CA ALA A 178 -24.92 3.03 -3.50
C ALA A 178 -26.36 3.14 -2.99
N GLN A 179 -26.55 3.05 -1.67
CA GLN A 179 -27.88 3.19 -1.03
C GLN A 179 -28.48 4.58 -1.24
N ASP A 180 -27.68 5.63 -1.05
CA ASP A 180 -28.13 7.01 -1.26
C ASP A 180 -28.52 7.27 -2.72
N ALA A 181 -27.77 6.71 -3.68
CA ALA A 181 -28.11 6.82 -5.10
C ALA A 181 -29.42 6.09 -5.44
N ALA A 182 -29.63 4.88 -4.92
CA ALA A 182 -30.87 4.13 -5.12
C ALA A 182 -32.08 4.86 -4.51
N ALA A 183 -31.94 5.36 -3.30
CA ALA A 183 -32.98 6.13 -2.62
C ALA A 183 -33.34 7.41 -3.37
N ALA A 184 -32.34 8.15 -3.88
CA ALA A 184 -32.57 9.38 -4.63
C ALA A 184 -33.34 9.17 -5.95
N LYS A 185 -33.21 7.99 -6.56
CA LYS A 185 -33.93 7.66 -7.80
C LYS A 185 -35.37 7.15 -7.56
N GLY A 186 -35.61 6.50 -6.42
CA GLY A 186 -36.92 6.02 -6.01
C GLY A 186 -37.49 4.83 -6.81
N ASN A 187 -36.84 4.45 -7.89
CA ASN A 187 -37.24 3.33 -8.76
C ASN A 187 -36.18 2.24 -8.86
N ILE A 188 -35.15 2.30 -8.03
CA ILE A 188 -34.09 1.28 -7.94
C ILE A 188 -34.25 0.48 -6.65
N VAL A 189 -34.35 -0.82 -6.77
CA VAL A 189 -34.24 -1.77 -5.66
C VAL A 189 -32.78 -2.17 -5.53
N LEU A 190 -32.17 -1.90 -4.37
CA LEU A 190 -30.77 -2.24 -4.09
C LEU A 190 -30.71 -3.29 -2.98
N ASP A 191 -30.23 -4.48 -3.31
CA ASP A 191 -29.89 -5.53 -2.35
C ASP A 191 -28.39 -5.56 -2.09
N VAL A 192 -27.98 -5.67 -0.81
CA VAL A 192 -26.59 -5.76 -0.40
C VAL A 192 -26.32 -7.11 0.26
N VAL A 193 -25.49 -7.93 -0.37
CA VAL A 193 -25.18 -9.30 0.06
C VAL A 193 -23.69 -9.41 0.37
N ALA A 194 -23.36 -10.01 1.54
CA ALA A 194 -21.99 -10.41 1.86
C ALA A 194 -21.75 -11.84 1.33
N ILE A 195 -20.65 -12.05 0.63
CA ILE A 195 -20.23 -13.33 0.03
C ILE A 195 -18.92 -13.81 0.66
#